data_3e2fc5d0e536465197492226d8e7e2b8
#
_entry.id   3e2fc5d0e536465197492226d8e7e2b8
#
_cell.length_a   1.000
_cell.length_b   1.000
_cell.length_c   1.000
_cell.angle_alpha   90.00
_cell.angle_beta   90.00
_cell.angle_gamma   90.00
#
_symmetry.space_group_name_H-M   'P 1'
#
loop_
_entity.id
_entity.type
_entity.pdbx_description
1 polymer ?
#
loop_
_entity_poly.entity_id
_entity_poly.type
_entity_poly.pdbx_seq_one_letter_code
_entity_poly.pdbx_strand_id
1 'polypeptide(L)'
;TEVPVQQLTDPAYLERRATEVNPAAISATVEVRPGLEPHQTTHFSIVDADGNAVSNTFTLNWDYGSGVVVKGAGLLLNDEMDDFSAKPGVANAFGVVGGDANAIAPGKRMLSSMSPSLVTRDGKVTLVLGTPGGSRIFTSIFQVLNNLYDFQLPLEDAVAAQRVHHQLLPKDTIYYDSHAPLTGKVANELSAMGYTLEDQGWEMGDIQAIRAAGVWVQW
;
A
#
# COMPACT_ATOMS: atom_id res chain seq x y z
N THR A 1 -14.55 -11.94 -9.99
CA THR A 1 -13.44 -12.00 -10.98
C THR A 1 -12.39 -12.92 -10.40
N GLU A 2 -11.96 -13.89 -11.16
CA GLU A 2 -10.89 -14.81 -10.76
C GLU A 2 -9.55 -14.08 -10.96
N VAL A 3 -8.74 -14.00 -9.90
CA VAL A 3 -7.41 -13.39 -9.98
C VAL A 3 -6.45 -14.44 -10.54
N PRO A 4 -5.74 -14.18 -11.65
CA PRO A 4 -4.84 -15.15 -12.28
C PRO A 4 -3.51 -15.23 -11.51
N VAL A 5 -3.55 -15.70 -10.25
CA VAL A 5 -2.40 -15.73 -9.33
C VAL A 5 -1.21 -16.47 -9.92
N GLN A 6 -1.42 -17.64 -10.53
CA GLN A 6 -0.33 -18.40 -11.14
C GLN A 6 0.40 -17.62 -12.23
N GLN A 7 -0.34 -16.90 -13.08
CA GLN A 7 0.25 -16.07 -14.12
C GLN A 7 1.00 -14.86 -13.54
N LEU A 8 0.43 -14.21 -12.51
CA LEU A 8 1.01 -13.02 -11.89
C LEU A 8 2.28 -13.34 -11.07
N THR A 9 2.42 -14.58 -10.60
CA THR A 9 3.60 -15.05 -9.86
C THR A 9 4.56 -15.89 -10.70
N ASP A 10 4.30 -16.07 -11.99
CA ASP A 10 5.16 -16.81 -12.90
C ASP A 10 6.49 -16.06 -13.14
N PRO A 11 7.66 -16.68 -12.87
CA PRO A 11 8.95 -16.02 -13.02
C PRO A 11 9.19 -15.46 -14.42
N ALA A 12 8.80 -16.18 -15.47
CA ALA A 12 8.98 -15.74 -16.84
C ALA A 12 8.08 -14.54 -17.19
N TYR A 13 6.88 -14.48 -16.59
CA TYR A 13 6.02 -13.30 -16.68
C TYR A 13 6.66 -12.09 -15.99
N LEU A 14 7.14 -12.27 -14.76
CA LEU A 14 7.77 -11.19 -13.98
C LEU A 14 9.04 -10.68 -14.65
N GLU A 15 9.89 -11.57 -15.16
CA GLU A 15 11.11 -11.21 -15.89
C GLU A 15 10.80 -10.39 -17.16
N ARG A 16 9.81 -10.81 -17.93
CA ARG A 16 9.35 -10.03 -19.10
C ARG A 16 8.81 -8.65 -18.69
N ARG A 17 8.03 -8.55 -17.60
CA ARG A 17 7.54 -7.26 -17.08
C ARG A 17 8.69 -6.37 -16.63
N ALA A 18 9.70 -6.92 -15.99
CA ALA A 18 10.88 -6.19 -15.57
C ALA A 18 11.64 -5.54 -16.76
N THR A 19 11.64 -6.17 -17.95
CA THR A 19 12.26 -5.57 -19.13
C THR A 19 11.53 -4.33 -19.67
N GLU A 20 10.27 -4.12 -19.28
CA GLU A 20 9.49 -2.93 -19.64
C GLU A 20 9.87 -1.70 -18.81
N VAL A 21 10.58 -1.91 -17.70
CA VAL A 21 11.06 -0.84 -16.80
C VAL A 21 12.40 -0.30 -17.34
N ASN A 22 12.45 0.99 -17.61
CA ASN A 22 13.73 1.64 -17.93
C ASN A 22 14.30 2.27 -16.64
N PRO A 23 15.39 1.74 -16.07
CA PRO A 23 15.95 2.28 -14.82
C PRO A 23 16.58 3.67 -14.96
N ALA A 24 16.76 4.15 -16.18
CA ALA A 24 17.39 5.45 -16.48
C ALA A 24 16.39 6.54 -16.89
N ALA A 25 15.10 6.19 -17.02
CA ALA A 25 14.07 7.13 -17.46
C ALA A 25 12.72 6.82 -16.83
N ILE A 26 11.83 7.83 -16.82
CA ILE A 26 10.46 7.68 -16.35
C ILE A 26 9.63 6.77 -17.26
N SER A 27 8.72 6.02 -16.66
CA SER A 27 7.76 5.19 -17.40
C SER A 27 6.70 6.05 -18.08
N ALA A 28 6.24 5.60 -19.25
CA ALA A 28 5.15 6.28 -19.96
C ALA A 28 3.84 6.21 -19.11
N THR A 29 3.25 7.36 -18.87
CA THR A 29 2.03 7.49 -18.06
C THR A 29 0.93 8.20 -18.85
N VAL A 30 -0.32 7.73 -18.66
CA VAL A 30 -1.51 8.39 -19.22
C VAL A 30 -1.89 9.59 -18.35
N GLU A 31 -2.33 10.69 -18.95
CA GLU A 31 -2.73 11.88 -18.19
C GLU A 31 -4.05 11.65 -17.45
N VAL A 32 -3.96 11.57 -16.13
CA VAL A 32 -5.10 11.53 -15.19
C VAL A 32 -4.76 12.40 -13.98
N ARG A 33 -5.77 13.02 -13.37
CA ARG A 33 -5.59 13.81 -12.15
C ARG A 33 -6.02 13.00 -10.94
N PRO A 34 -5.18 12.89 -9.89
CA PRO A 34 -5.52 12.18 -8.65
C PRO A 34 -6.52 13.00 -7.82
N GLY A 35 -7.25 12.30 -6.95
CA GLY A 35 -8.01 12.88 -5.86
C GLY A 35 -7.13 13.20 -4.64
N LEU A 36 -7.74 13.80 -3.60
CA LEU A 36 -7.13 13.97 -2.29
C LEU A 36 -7.34 12.69 -1.49
N GLU A 37 -6.31 12.22 -0.77
CA GLU A 37 -6.41 11.04 0.09
C GLU A 37 -6.56 11.42 1.56
N PRO A 38 -7.58 10.94 2.26
CA PRO A 38 -7.67 10.98 3.71
C PRO A 38 -7.09 9.72 4.36
N HIS A 39 -6.69 9.83 5.65
CA HIS A 39 -6.06 8.79 6.45
C HIS A 39 -7.06 8.13 7.38
N GLN A 40 -7.78 7.09 6.95
CA GLN A 40 -8.86 6.55 7.78
C GLN A 40 -8.91 5.03 7.83
N THR A 41 -7.81 4.38 7.64
CA THR A 41 -7.65 2.94 7.80
C THR A 41 -6.94 2.63 9.11
N THR A 42 -7.21 1.49 9.72
CA THR A 42 -6.54 1.02 10.93
C THR A 42 -5.93 -0.34 10.68
N HIS A 43 -4.74 -0.57 11.23
CA HIS A 43 -4.10 -1.89 11.23
C HIS A 43 -3.73 -2.31 12.64
N PHE A 44 -3.84 -3.61 12.92
CA PHE A 44 -3.24 -4.22 14.09
C PHE A 44 -2.63 -5.58 13.78
N SER A 45 -1.53 -5.87 14.45
CA SER A 45 -0.82 -7.14 14.41
C SER A 45 -0.88 -7.80 15.78
N ILE A 46 -1.19 -9.08 15.85
CA ILE A 46 -1.26 -9.85 17.11
C ILE A 46 -0.53 -11.17 16.91
N VAL A 47 0.25 -11.58 17.90
CA VAL A 47 0.78 -12.94 17.99
C VAL A 47 0.59 -13.42 19.43
N ASP A 48 0.05 -14.62 19.61
CA ASP A 48 -0.13 -15.20 20.93
C ASP A 48 1.07 -16.06 21.38
N ALA A 49 1.00 -16.59 22.60
CA ALA A 49 2.04 -17.44 23.18
C ALA A 49 2.22 -18.78 22.46
N ASP A 50 1.21 -19.24 21.73
CA ASP A 50 1.22 -20.48 20.97
C ASP A 50 1.74 -20.27 19.54
N GLY A 51 2.00 -19.01 19.15
CA GLY A 51 2.49 -18.62 17.82
C GLY A 51 1.36 -18.44 16.78
N ASN A 52 0.10 -18.43 17.21
CA ASN A 52 -0.99 -18.00 16.33
C ASN A 52 -0.86 -16.51 16.05
N ALA A 53 -1.10 -16.10 14.81
CA ALA A 53 -0.89 -14.73 14.39
C ALA A 53 -2.09 -14.17 13.63
N VAL A 54 -2.36 -12.89 13.85
CA VAL A 54 -3.34 -12.10 13.12
C VAL A 54 -2.68 -10.85 12.59
N SER A 55 -2.88 -10.59 11.31
CA SER A 55 -2.59 -9.34 10.64
C SER A 55 -3.90 -8.81 10.10
N ASN A 56 -4.41 -7.71 10.62
CA ASN A 56 -5.73 -7.20 10.22
C ASN A 56 -5.70 -5.72 9.92
N THR A 57 -6.11 -5.39 8.71
CA THR A 57 -6.36 -4.02 8.27
C THR A 57 -7.85 -3.87 8.02
N PHE A 58 -8.48 -2.84 8.60
CA PHE A 58 -9.89 -2.57 8.37
C PHE A 58 -10.14 -1.07 8.23
N THR A 59 -11.20 -0.71 7.55
CA THR A 59 -11.52 0.67 7.22
C THR A 59 -13.01 0.86 7.03
N LEU A 60 -13.45 2.10 7.10
CA LEU A 60 -14.73 2.56 6.58
C LEU A 60 -14.56 3.25 5.22
N ASN A 61 -13.35 3.28 4.68
CA ASN A 61 -12.81 4.04 3.57
C ASN A 61 -12.54 5.50 3.97
N TRP A 62 -13.55 6.34 4.22
CA TRP A 62 -13.39 7.70 4.77
C TRP A 62 -13.68 7.75 6.27
N ASP A 63 -13.34 8.87 6.96
CA ASP A 63 -13.40 9.09 8.43
C ASP A 63 -14.64 8.53 9.11
N TYR A 64 -15.78 8.81 8.55
CA TYR A 64 -17.07 8.37 9.07
C TYR A 64 -17.81 7.48 8.05
N GLY A 65 -17.07 6.93 7.10
CA GLY A 65 -17.63 6.17 5.99
C GLY A 65 -18.70 6.97 5.26
N SER A 66 -19.85 6.36 5.00
CA SER A 66 -20.97 7.04 4.37
C SER A 66 -21.69 8.08 5.27
N GLY A 67 -21.27 8.26 6.51
CA GLY A 67 -21.96 9.10 7.51
C GLY A 67 -23.28 8.52 8.00
N VAL A 68 -23.66 7.32 7.56
CA VAL A 68 -24.93 6.67 7.95
C VAL A 68 -24.74 5.85 9.21
N VAL A 69 -25.47 6.22 10.26
CA VAL A 69 -25.51 5.47 11.54
C VAL A 69 -26.63 4.43 11.49
N VAL A 70 -26.29 3.18 11.78
CA VAL A 70 -27.28 2.11 11.90
C VAL A 70 -27.95 2.20 13.27
N LYS A 71 -29.22 2.61 13.28
CA LYS A 71 -30.02 2.70 14.53
C LYS A 71 -30.11 1.34 15.22
N GLY A 72 -29.82 1.32 16.53
CA GLY A 72 -29.88 0.12 17.36
C GLY A 72 -28.63 -0.74 17.34
N ALA A 73 -27.75 -0.59 16.36
CA ALA A 73 -26.45 -1.29 16.32
C ALA A 73 -25.27 -0.41 16.79
N GLY A 74 -25.42 0.92 16.73
CA GLY A 74 -24.39 1.85 17.18
C GLY A 74 -23.13 1.84 16.33
N LEU A 75 -23.26 1.51 15.03
CA LEU A 75 -22.16 1.49 14.08
C LEU A 75 -22.41 2.39 12.87
N LEU A 76 -21.33 2.80 12.22
CA LEU A 76 -21.33 3.52 10.95
C LEU A 76 -21.22 2.54 9.78
N LEU A 77 -21.85 2.86 8.67
CA LEU A 77 -21.65 2.15 7.42
C LEU A 77 -20.45 2.73 6.68
N ASN A 78 -19.71 1.85 6.00
CA ASN A 78 -18.61 2.26 5.12
C ASN A 78 -19.13 2.94 3.83
N ASP A 79 -18.23 3.51 3.07
CA ASP A 79 -18.40 4.04 1.72
C ASP A 79 -17.41 3.43 0.71
N GLU A 80 -17.06 2.15 0.93
CA GLU A 80 -16.13 1.35 0.12
C GLU A 80 -16.54 1.19 -1.36
N MET A 81 -17.71 1.68 -1.74
CA MET A 81 -18.14 1.68 -3.15
C MET A 81 -17.21 2.52 -4.04
N ASP A 82 -16.45 3.47 -3.47
CA ASP A 82 -15.46 4.26 -4.19
C ASP A 82 -14.25 3.44 -4.64
N ASP A 83 -13.98 2.31 -3.99
CA ASP A 83 -12.92 1.38 -4.40
C ASP A 83 -13.22 0.63 -5.71
N PHE A 84 -14.46 0.65 -6.18
CA PHE A 84 -14.78 0.21 -7.52
C PHE A 84 -14.34 1.23 -8.58
N SER A 85 -14.12 0.73 -9.79
CA SER A 85 -14.03 1.58 -10.98
C SER A 85 -15.44 2.05 -11.35
N ALA A 86 -15.93 3.14 -10.72
CA ALA A 86 -17.22 3.71 -11.02
C ALA A 86 -17.33 4.13 -12.49
N LYS A 87 -16.19 4.57 -13.05
CA LYS A 87 -16.02 4.84 -14.48
C LYS A 87 -14.62 4.32 -14.90
N PRO A 88 -14.54 3.20 -15.65
CA PRO A 88 -13.28 2.66 -16.13
C PRO A 88 -12.41 3.71 -16.83
N GLY A 89 -11.12 3.73 -16.51
CA GLY A 89 -10.17 4.70 -17.05
C GLY A 89 -10.17 6.08 -16.37
N VAL A 90 -11.01 6.29 -15.34
CA VAL A 90 -11.03 7.52 -14.53
C VAL A 90 -10.55 7.19 -13.11
N ALA A 91 -9.76 8.10 -12.53
CA ALA A 91 -9.29 7.96 -11.15
C ALA A 91 -10.46 8.02 -10.15
N ASN A 92 -10.40 7.19 -9.11
CA ASN A 92 -11.25 7.29 -7.93
C ASN A 92 -10.75 8.40 -6.98
N ALA A 93 -11.33 8.52 -5.79
CA ALA A 93 -10.93 9.51 -4.78
C ALA A 93 -9.46 9.35 -4.32
N PHE A 94 -8.89 8.14 -4.42
CA PHE A 94 -7.48 7.85 -4.09
C PHE A 94 -6.53 8.05 -5.28
N GLY A 95 -7.00 8.59 -6.39
CA GLY A 95 -6.19 8.74 -7.59
C GLY A 95 -5.92 7.42 -8.33
N VAL A 96 -6.54 6.33 -7.93
CA VAL A 96 -6.37 5.01 -8.54
C VAL A 96 -7.25 4.87 -9.76
N VAL A 97 -6.64 4.60 -10.92
CA VAL A 97 -7.36 4.34 -12.17
C VAL A 97 -7.63 2.85 -12.31
N GLY A 98 -8.89 2.48 -12.24
CA GLY A 98 -9.33 1.10 -12.46
C GLY A 98 -9.90 0.88 -13.85
N GLY A 99 -9.86 -0.40 -14.29
CA GLY A 99 -10.47 -0.85 -15.53
C GLY A 99 -11.80 -1.59 -15.32
N ASP A 100 -12.33 -2.16 -16.41
CA ASP A 100 -13.59 -2.92 -16.42
C ASP A 100 -13.57 -4.10 -15.45
N ALA A 101 -12.42 -4.70 -15.19
CA ALA A 101 -12.27 -5.79 -14.24
C ALA A 101 -12.73 -5.42 -12.82
N ASN A 102 -12.63 -4.15 -12.44
CA ASN A 102 -13.09 -3.63 -11.15
C ASN A 102 -14.38 -2.78 -11.27
N ALA A 103 -15.07 -2.81 -12.39
CA ALA A 103 -16.34 -2.10 -12.54
C ALA A 103 -17.43 -2.65 -11.60
N ILE A 104 -18.33 -1.79 -11.16
CA ILE A 104 -19.45 -2.13 -10.26
C ILE A 104 -20.34 -3.19 -10.93
N ALA A 105 -20.66 -4.26 -10.19
CA ALA A 105 -21.63 -5.27 -10.61
C ALA A 105 -22.30 -5.91 -9.38
N PRO A 106 -23.55 -6.40 -9.51
CA PRO A 106 -24.23 -7.07 -8.41
C PRO A 106 -23.44 -8.26 -7.86
N GLY A 107 -23.32 -8.36 -6.52
CA GLY A 107 -22.60 -9.45 -5.84
C GLY A 107 -21.08 -9.43 -5.99
N LYS A 108 -20.50 -8.43 -6.61
CA LYS A 108 -19.06 -8.28 -6.81
C LYS A 108 -18.42 -7.56 -5.61
N ARG A 109 -17.21 -7.98 -5.28
CA ARG A 109 -16.35 -7.25 -4.34
C ARG A 109 -15.42 -6.31 -5.11
N MET A 110 -15.17 -5.13 -4.54
CA MET A 110 -14.22 -4.16 -5.06
C MET A 110 -12.77 -4.63 -4.84
N LEU A 111 -11.86 -3.98 -5.52
CA LEU A 111 -10.43 -3.97 -5.20
C LEU A 111 -10.25 -3.39 -3.79
N SER A 112 -9.23 -3.83 -3.09
CA SER A 112 -8.73 -3.17 -1.87
C SER A 112 -7.22 -3.03 -1.94
N SER A 113 -6.71 -1.88 -1.50
CA SER A 113 -5.27 -1.64 -1.32
C SER A 113 -4.77 -2.17 0.02
N MET A 114 -5.65 -2.55 0.94
CA MET A 114 -5.29 -3.15 2.21
C MET A 114 -4.51 -4.44 2.00
N SER A 115 -3.35 -4.53 2.63
CA SER A 115 -2.38 -5.61 2.44
C SER A 115 -1.86 -6.15 3.78
N PRO A 116 -2.74 -6.61 4.69
CA PRO A 116 -2.29 -7.23 5.91
C PRO A 116 -1.44 -8.45 5.57
N SER A 117 -0.22 -8.52 6.13
CA SER A 117 0.78 -9.48 5.67
C SER A 117 1.32 -10.35 6.80
N LEU A 118 1.52 -11.63 6.46
CA LEU A 118 2.18 -12.63 7.30
C LEU A 118 3.35 -13.22 6.51
N VAL A 119 4.53 -13.21 7.09
CA VAL A 119 5.70 -13.90 6.52
C VAL A 119 5.96 -15.15 7.34
N THR A 120 6.12 -16.29 6.66
CA THR A 120 6.41 -17.57 7.29
C THR A 120 7.73 -18.15 6.82
N ARG A 121 8.41 -18.88 7.71
CA ARG A 121 9.57 -19.69 7.37
C ARG A 121 9.43 -21.05 8.04
N ASP A 122 9.57 -22.13 7.29
CA ASP A 122 9.42 -23.51 7.78
C ASP A 122 8.09 -23.75 8.52
N GLY A 123 7.00 -23.19 7.99
CA GLY A 123 5.65 -23.29 8.54
C GLY A 123 5.38 -22.45 9.80
N LYS A 124 6.34 -21.62 10.24
CA LYS A 124 6.19 -20.74 11.40
C LYS A 124 6.12 -19.28 10.97
N VAL A 125 5.27 -18.52 11.61
CA VAL A 125 5.19 -17.06 11.41
C VAL A 125 6.47 -16.42 11.93
N THR A 126 7.11 -15.61 11.09
CA THR A 126 8.34 -14.87 11.43
C THR A 126 8.14 -13.36 11.44
N LEU A 127 7.11 -12.87 10.75
CA LEU A 127 6.77 -11.46 10.72
C LEU A 127 5.27 -11.30 10.47
N VAL A 128 4.66 -10.39 11.20
CA VAL A 128 3.28 -9.92 11.02
C VAL A 128 3.38 -8.42 10.81
N LEU A 129 2.78 -7.89 9.75
CA LEU A 129 2.83 -6.45 9.52
C LEU A 129 1.68 -5.95 8.66
N GLY A 130 1.44 -4.66 8.77
CA GLY A 130 0.52 -3.92 7.95
C GLY A 130 0.47 -2.45 8.36
N THR A 131 -0.36 -1.67 7.67
CA THR A 131 -0.44 -0.22 7.85
C THR A 131 -1.76 0.31 7.32
N PRO A 132 -2.29 1.44 7.83
CA PRO A 132 -3.17 2.31 7.09
C PRO A 132 -2.43 3.06 5.99
N GLY A 133 -3.14 3.81 5.11
CA GLY A 133 -2.51 4.72 4.13
C GLY A 133 -3.08 4.64 2.71
N GLY A 134 -4.32 4.19 2.52
CA GLY A 134 -4.97 4.16 1.21
C GLY A 134 -4.15 3.41 0.16
N SER A 135 -3.95 3.98 -1.01
CA SER A 135 -3.17 3.39 -2.09
C SER A 135 -1.68 3.21 -1.76
N ARG A 136 -1.15 3.86 -0.70
CA ARG A 136 0.24 3.73 -0.26
C ARG A 136 0.50 2.50 0.60
N ILE A 137 -0.54 1.81 1.07
CA ILE A 137 -0.42 0.65 1.97
C ILE A 137 0.54 -0.40 1.42
N PHE A 138 0.29 -0.89 0.22
CA PHE A 138 1.11 -1.97 -0.35
C PHE A 138 2.54 -1.53 -0.67
N THR A 139 2.76 -0.28 -1.09
CA THR A 139 4.11 0.23 -1.36
C THR A 139 4.90 0.44 -0.07
N SER A 140 4.26 0.86 1.01
CA SER A 140 4.89 0.99 2.33
C SER A 140 5.31 -0.37 2.88
N ILE A 141 4.41 -1.37 2.82
CA ILE A 141 4.71 -2.74 3.23
C ILE A 141 5.85 -3.33 2.40
N PHE A 142 5.81 -3.15 1.06
CA PHE A 142 6.86 -3.61 0.17
C PHE A 142 8.24 -3.05 0.56
N GLN A 143 8.32 -1.74 0.83
CA GLN A 143 9.58 -1.09 1.22
C GLN A 143 10.10 -1.61 2.57
N VAL A 144 9.21 -1.83 3.55
CA VAL A 144 9.62 -2.44 4.83
C VAL A 144 10.16 -3.85 4.63
N LEU A 145 9.49 -4.68 3.82
CA LEU A 145 9.96 -6.02 3.50
C LEU A 145 11.32 -6.00 2.78
N ASN A 146 11.49 -5.10 1.82
CA ASN A 146 12.74 -4.91 1.09
C ASN A 146 13.88 -4.49 2.03
N ASN A 147 13.60 -3.54 2.93
CA ASN A 147 14.55 -3.10 3.95
C ASN A 147 14.98 -4.24 4.88
N LEU A 148 14.05 -5.09 5.29
CA LEU A 148 14.33 -6.23 6.17
C LEU A 148 15.10 -7.35 5.49
N TYR A 149 14.73 -7.72 4.25
CA TYR A 149 15.22 -8.95 3.63
C TYR A 149 16.33 -8.72 2.62
N ASP A 150 16.31 -7.63 1.88
CA ASP A 150 17.33 -7.33 0.89
C ASP A 150 18.44 -6.45 1.49
N PHE A 151 18.07 -5.41 2.24
CA PHE A 151 19.04 -4.53 2.90
C PHE A 151 19.42 -4.99 4.31
N GLN A 152 18.76 -6.01 4.87
CA GLN A 152 19.02 -6.62 6.18
C GLN A 152 19.05 -5.62 7.35
N LEU A 153 18.20 -4.60 7.28
CA LEU A 153 18.04 -3.64 8.36
C LEU A 153 17.33 -4.29 9.57
N PRO A 154 17.64 -3.84 10.80
CA PRO A 154 16.81 -4.12 11.97
C PRO A 154 15.36 -3.70 11.75
N LEU A 155 14.40 -4.34 12.44
CA LEU A 155 12.97 -4.06 12.23
C LEU A 155 12.62 -2.58 12.48
N GLU A 156 13.16 -2.00 13.58
CA GLU A 156 12.93 -0.59 13.90
C GLU A 156 13.44 0.35 12.81
N ASP A 157 14.64 0.09 12.29
CA ASP A 157 15.23 0.88 11.22
C ASP A 157 14.44 0.71 9.89
N ALA A 158 14.01 -0.52 9.60
CA ALA A 158 13.22 -0.81 8.41
C ALA A 158 11.85 -0.13 8.43
N VAL A 159 11.22 -0.03 9.60
CA VAL A 159 9.94 0.66 9.80
C VAL A 159 10.13 2.18 9.80
N ALA A 160 11.20 2.69 10.43
CA ALA A 160 11.49 4.12 10.49
C ALA A 160 12.08 4.68 9.19
N ALA A 161 12.55 3.83 8.28
CA ALA A 161 13.17 4.27 7.04
C ALA A 161 12.22 5.12 6.21
N GLN A 162 12.82 6.11 5.52
CA GLN A 162 12.11 6.94 4.54
C GLN A 162 11.31 6.08 3.56
N ARG A 163 10.08 6.48 3.31
CA ARG A 163 9.20 5.87 2.31
C ARG A 163 8.93 6.81 1.16
N VAL A 164 8.75 6.22 0.00
CA VAL A 164 8.35 6.92 -1.23
C VAL A 164 7.17 6.20 -1.86
N HIS A 165 6.37 6.93 -2.63
CA HIS A 165 5.25 6.35 -3.36
C HIS A 165 5.17 6.90 -4.77
N HIS A 166 4.95 6.01 -5.73
CA HIS A 166 4.66 6.34 -7.12
C HIS A 166 3.56 5.41 -7.62
N GLN A 167 2.46 5.98 -8.09
CA GLN A 167 1.31 5.20 -8.59
C GLN A 167 0.98 5.51 -10.06
N LEU A 168 1.96 6.02 -10.83
CA LEU A 168 1.86 6.48 -12.21
C LEU A 168 1.02 7.76 -12.40
N LEU A 169 0.20 8.12 -11.45
CA LEU A 169 -0.66 9.31 -11.45
C LEU A 169 -0.62 10.00 -10.08
N PRO A 170 -0.35 11.30 -10.03
CA PRO A 170 -0.02 12.20 -11.15
C PRO A 170 1.19 11.72 -11.94
N LYS A 171 1.18 12.08 -13.22
CA LYS A 171 2.27 11.71 -14.12
C LYS A 171 3.62 12.18 -13.56
N ASP A 172 4.58 11.25 -13.57
CA ASP A 172 5.98 11.50 -13.24
C ASP A 172 6.21 12.09 -11.84
N THR A 173 5.28 11.86 -10.89
CA THR A 173 5.38 12.36 -9.53
C THR A 173 5.71 11.24 -8.55
N ILE A 174 6.75 11.45 -7.75
CA ILE A 174 7.11 10.61 -6.61
C ILE A 174 6.81 11.39 -5.34
N TYR A 175 5.93 10.85 -4.51
CA TYR A 175 5.68 11.36 -3.18
C TYR A 175 6.69 10.80 -2.18
N TYR A 176 7.05 11.58 -1.18
CA TYR A 176 7.88 11.16 -0.06
C TYR A 176 7.24 11.53 1.27
N ASP A 177 7.69 10.86 2.33
CA ASP A 177 7.20 11.03 3.68
C ASP A 177 7.63 12.39 4.25
N SER A 178 6.69 13.12 4.84
CA SER A 178 6.90 14.51 5.30
C SER A 178 7.99 14.66 6.35
N HIS A 179 8.18 13.66 7.23
CA HIS A 179 9.23 13.75 8.26
C HIS A 179 10.58 13.18 7.83
N ALA A 180 10.64 12.56 6.69
CA ALA A 180 11.90 12.08 6.10
C ALA A 180 12.03 12.60 4.66
N PRO A 181 12.35 13.90 4.47
CA PRO A 181 12.42 14.48 3.14
C PRO A 181 13.42 13.77 2.24
N LEU A 182 13.01 13.50 1.02
CA LEU A 182 13.89 12.93 0.02
C LEU A 182 14.86 14.00 -0.47
N THR A 183 16.12 13.90 -0.08
CA THR A 183 17.15 14.90 -0.33
C THR A 183 18.45 14.30 -0.87
N GLY A 184 19.40 15.16 -1.22
CA GLY A 184 20.76 14.77 -1.60
C GLY A 184 20.83 14.06 -2.93
N LYS A 185 21.69 13.04 -3.02
CA LYS A 185 22.02 12.35 -4.29
C LYS A 185 20.81 11.68 -4.91
N VAL A 186 20.01 10.98 -4.12
CA VAL A 186 18.83 10.24 -4.60
C VAL A 186 17.81 11.20 -5.20
N ALA A 187 17.50 12.30 -4.52
CA ALA A 187 16.58 13.32 -5.04
C ALA A 187 17.07 13.92 -6.37
N ASN A 188 18.37 14.22 -6.46
CA ASN A 188 18.97 14.76 -7.67
C ASN A 188 18.91 13.76 -8.84
N GLU A 189 19.18 12.50 -8.59
CA GLU A 189 19.14 11.44 -9.60
C GLU A 189 17.71 11.22 -10.11
N LEU A 190 16.72 11.16 -9.22
CA LEU A 190 15.31 11.03 -9.60
C LEU A 190 14.83 12.24 -10.40
N SER A 191 15.20 13.45 -9.97
CA SER A 191 14.87 14.67 -10.71
C SER A 191 15.55 14.72 -12.08
N ALA A 192 16.78 14.23 -12.18
CA ALA A 192 17.48 14.11 -13.47
C ALA A 192 16.85 13.08 -14.42
N MET A 193 16.16 12.07 -13.89
CA MET A 193 15.35 11.13 -14.67
C MET A 193 14.03 11.75 -15.16
N GLY A 194 13.63 12.91 -14.63
CA GLY A 194 12.41 13.64 -15.02
C GLY A 194 11.28 13.54 -14.00
N TYR A 195 11.50 12.95 -12.82
CA TYR A 195 10.47 12.91 -11.79
C TYR A 195 10.34 14.24 -11.05
N THR A 196 9.10 14.60 -10.74
CA THR A 196 8.76 15.62 -9.76
C THR A 196 8.72 14.97 -8.38
N LEU A 197 9.39 15.55 -7.40
CA LEU A 197 9.39 15.07 -6.01
C LEU A 197 8.47 15.97 -5.19
N GLU A 198 7.46 15.39 -4.57
CA GLU A 198 6.47 16.11 -3.78
C GLU A 198 6.41 15.57 -2.36
N ASP A 199 6.36 16.51 -1.40
CA ASP A 199 6.03 16.19 -0.02
C ASP A 199 4.57 15.73 0.04
N GLN A 200 4.36 14.54 0.64
CA GLN A 200 3.02 13.99 0.83
C GLN A 200 2.16 14.86 1.75
N GLY A 201 2.77 15.68 2.59
CA GLY A 201 2.10 16.51 3.60
C GLY A 201 1.71 15.73 4.86
N TRP A 202 2.04 14.45 4.93
CA TRP A 202 1.71 13.52 6.02
C TRP A 202 2.53 12.24 5.95
N GLU A 203 2.41 11.37 6.96
CA GLU A 203 3.14 10.10 7.03
C GLU A 203 2.60 9.07 6.05
N MET A 204 3.49 8.39 5.33
CA MET A 204 3.13 7.28 4.45
C MET A 204 2.94 6.00 5.25
N GLY A 205 1.77 5.87 5.84
CA GLY A 205 1.40 4.74 6.67
C GLY A 205 1.93 4.82 8.10
N ASP A 206 1.25 4.11 8.98
CA ASP A 206 1.61 3.85 10.37
C ASP A 206 1.85 2.35 10.50
N ILE A 207 3.10 1.95 10.30
CA ILE A 207 3.47 0.53 10.21
C ILE A 207 3.36 -0.13 11.58
N GLN A 208 2.49 -1.12 11.69
CA GLN A 208 2.38 -2.00 12.84
C GLN A 208 3.00 -3.35 12.51
N ALA A 209 4.11 -3.70 13.16
CA ALA A 209 4.84 -4.92 12.85
C ALA A 209 5.28 -5.68 14.10
N ILE A 210 5.22 -7.01 14.05
CA ILE A 210 5.74 -7.92 15.06
C ILE A 210 6.68 -8.91 14.39
N ARG A 211 7.94 -8.96 14.81
CA ARG A 211 8.87 -10.00 14.38
C ARG A 211 8.88 -11.14 15.40
N ALA A 212 8.38 -12.30 14.99
CA ALA A 212 8.39 -13.50 15.80
C ALA A 212 9.73 -14.22 15.65
N ALA A 213 10.70 -13.88 16.51
CA ALA A 213 11.94 -14.63 16.68
C ALA A 213 12.47 -14.41 18.10
N GLY A 214 11.81 -15.01 19.08
CA GLY A 214 12.34 -15.17 20.44
C GLY A 214 12.41 -13.93 21.35
N VAL A 215 12.15 -12.72 20.82
CA VAL A 215 12.04 -11.48 21.62
C VAL A 215 10.97 -10.59 21.02
N TRP A 216 9.99 -10.25 21.82
CA TRP A 216 8.89 -9.36 21.46
C TRP A 216 9.41 -7.91 21.41
N VAL A 217 9.31 -7.26 20.28
CA VAL A 217 9.44 -5.81 20.20
C VAL A 217 8.12 -5.27 19.67
N GLN A 218 7.38 -4.62 20.55
CA GLN A 218 6.17 -3.87 20.24
C GLN A 218 6.58 -2.41 20.07
N TRP A 219 6.22 -1.81 18.95
CA TRP A 219 6.33 -0.36 18.70
C TRP A 219 4.98 0.21 18.37
#